data_da5acf79d0bd6d408aae82000c9d31c5
#
_entry.id   da5acf79d0bd6d408aae82000c9d31c5
#
_cell.length_a   1.000
_cell.length_b   1.000
_cell.length_c   1.000
_cell.angle_alpha   90.00
_cell.angle_beta   90.00
_cell.angle_gamma   90.00
#
_symmetry.space_group_name_H-M   'P 1'
#
loop_
_entity.id
_entity.type
_entity.pdbx_description
1 polymer ?
#
loop_
_entity_poly.entity_id
_entity_poly.type
_entity_poly.pdbx_seq_one_letter_code
_entity_poly.pdbx_strand_id
1 'polypeptide(L)'
;VLKLGGRCLSNRIALFIDGGYLDNVLMKFGQAKIDYSKLGETMAADHPLIRAYYYHCLPFQSSKPTEEEKSQFSNAQKFFRKLNRLDCFTVREGKLAFRGIDDEGRAIYEQKRVDVYLATDLVMHSTKRLITHAALLTGDSDFLPAVEIAKSEGVHITLFYSDKDGCLPHDELLDMVDARKLINQNMINSWKR
;
A
#
# COMPACT_ATOMS: atom_id res chain seq x y z
N VAL A 1 -17.04 13.98 18.55
CA VAL A 1 -16.58 13.05 19.59
C VAL A 1 -17.82 12.45 20.27
N LEU A 2 -18.20 11.25 19.86
CA LEU A 2 -19.30 10.50 20.53
C LEU A 2 -18.76 9.89 21.82
N LYS A 3 -19.24 10.35 22.95
CA LYS A 3 -19.00 9.74 24.26
C LYS A 3 -19.99 8.60 24.46
N LEU A 4 -19.58 7.37 24.28
CA LEU A 4 -20.29 6.19 24.75
C LEU A 4 -19.48 5.60 25.91
N GLY A 5 -20.00 5.74 27.13
CA GLY A 5 -19.50 5.02 28.32
C GLY A 5 -18.04 5.31 28.69
N GLY A 6 -17.65 6.56 28.92
CA GLY A 6 -16.43 6.91 29.67
C GLY A 6 -15.07 6.65 29.01
N ARG A 7 -14.99 6.01 27.83
CA ARG A 7 -13.77 5.90 27.03
C ARG A 7 -13.87 6.81 25.79
N CYS A 8 -13.04 7.83 25.73
CA CYS A 8 -12.78 8.55 24.50
C CYS A 8 -12.16 7.53 23.52
N LEU A 9 -12.88 7.15 22.48
CA LEU A 9 -12.29 6.39 21.36
C LEU A 9 -11.31 7.35 20.67
N SER A 10 -10.04 7.27 21.05
CA SER A 10 -9.00 8.00 20.32
C SER A 10 -8.97 7.47 18.87
N ASN A 11 -9.03 8.37 17.90
CA ASN A 11 -8.87 8.01 16.50
C ASN A 11 -7.53 7.25 16.33
N ARG A 12 -7.55 6.15 15.62
CA ARG A 12 -6.38 5.30 15.38
C ARG A 12 -6.39 4.91 13.91
N ILE A 13 -5.28 5.12 13.23
CA ILE A 13 -5.19 4.82 11.80
C ILE A 13 -4.16 3.74 11.52
N ALA A 14 -4.45 2.87 10.56
CA ALA A 14 -3.47 2.05 9.86
C ALA A 14 -3.42 2.40 8.37
N LEU A 15 -2.23 2.30 7.80
CA LEU A 15 -1.97 2.54 6.39
C LEU A 15 -1.74 1.22 5.68
N PHE A 16 -2.34 1.06 4.51
CA PHE A 16 -2.26 -0.12 3.67
C PHE A 16 -1.74 0.32 2.30
N ILE A 17 -0.44 0.14 2.06
CA ILE A 17 0.27 0.69 0.90
C ILE A 17 0.61 -0.45 -0.05
N ASP A 18 -0.09 -0.52 -1.16
CA ASP A 18 0.29 -1.38 -2.29
C ASP A 18 1.55 -0.80 -2.95
N GLY A 19 2.68 -1.50 -2.77
CA GLY A 19 3.98 -1.07 -3.28
C GLY A 19 4.05 -1.09 -4.79
N GLY A 20 3.39 -2.04 -5.46
CA GLY A 20 3.33 -2.10 -6.91
C GLY A 20 2.56 -0.92 -7.50
N TYR A 21 1.41 -0.60 -6.91
CA TYR A 21 0.65 0.58 -7.30
C TYR A 21 1.43 1.87 -7.04
N LEU A 22 2.05 2.02 -5.86
CA LEU A 22 2.86 3.19 -5.54
C LEU A 22 4.02 3.36 -6.52
N ASP A 23 4.72 2.29 -6.90
CA ASP A 23 5.82 2.34 -7.87
C ASP A 23 5.32 2.83 -9.24
N ASN A 24 4.16 2.35 -9.70
CA ASN A 24 3.52 2.84 -10.92
C ASN A 24 3.20 4.33 -10.85
N VAL A 25 2.63 4.78 -9.73
CA VAL A 25 2.35 6.22 -9.51
C VAL A 25 3.65 7.03 -9.56
N LEU A 26 4.67 6.63 -8.78
CA LEU A 26 5.95 7.35 -8.74
C LEU A 26 6.65 7.41 -10.11
N MET A 27 6.51 6.37 -10.92
CA MET A 27 7.03 6.33 -12.29
C MET A 27 6.36 7.42 -13.16
N LYS A 28 5.04 7.63 -13.04
CA LYS A 28 4.30 8.68 -13.77
C LYS A 28 4.68 10.10 -13.31
N PHE A 29 5.27 10.25 -12.13
CA PHE A 29 5.83 11.50 -11.61
C PHE A 29 7.36 11.58 -11.77
N GLY A 30 7.92 10.93 -12.79
CA GLY A 30 9.35 11.02 -13.17
C GLY A 30 10.26 10.20 -12.25
N GLN A 31 9.81 9.02 -11.82
CA GLN A 31 10.56 8.11 -10.92
C GLN A 31 10.98 8.81 -9.61
N ALA A 32 10.06 9.56 -9.03
CA ALA A 32 10.34 10.35 -7.85
C ALA A 32 10.84 9.49 -6.69
N LYS A 33 11.98 9.88 -6.10
CA LYS A 33 12.51 9.26 -4.88
C LYS A 33 11.87 9.94 -3.68
N ILE A 34 11.13 9.17 -2.89
CA ILE A 34 10.36 9.69 -1.75
C ILE A 34 10.95 9.25 -0.41
N ASP A 35 10.59 9.98 0.62
CA ASP A 35 10.75 9.62 2.02
C ASP A 35 9.47 8.95 2.52
N TYR A 36 9.58 7.69 2.89
CA TYR A 36 8.44 6.90 3.34
C TYR A 36 7.89 7.36 4.71
N SER A 37 8.70 8.02 5.54
CA SER A 37 8.20 8.63 6.77
C SER A 37 7.23 9.78 6.44
N LYS A 38 7.62 10.66 5.51
CA LYS A 38 6.76 11.77 5.04
C LYS A 38 5.49 11.28 4.35
N LEU A 39 5.60 10.19 3.55
CA LEU A 39 4.42 9.52 3.00
C LEU A 39 3.48 9.05 4.12
N GLY A 40 4.03 8.34 5.11
CA GLY A 40 3.28 7.85 6.25
C GLY A 40 2.61 8.96 7.05
N GLU A 41 3.32 10.05 7.34
CA GLU A 41 2.79 11.24 8.00
C GLU A 41 1.65 11.88 7.20
N THR A 42 1.82 12.02 5.88
CA THR A 42 0.77 12.57 4.99
C THR A 42 -0.48 11.71 4.99
N MET A 43 -0.32 10.38 4.90
CA MET A 43 -1.45 9.46 4.87
C MET A 43 -2.14 9.33 6.23
N ALA A 44 -1.40 9.43 7.31
CA ALA A 44 -1.95 9.38 8.66
C ALA A 44 -2.68 10.67 9.05
N ALA A 45 -2.32 11.81 8.44
CA ALA A 45 -2.81 13.14 8.79
C ALA A 45 -2.70 13.38 10.31
N ASP A 46 -3.77 13.83 10.96
CA ASP A 46 -3.79 14.14 12.39
C ASP A 46 -4.14 12.91 13.27
N HIS A 47 -4.16 11.69 12.69
CA HIS A 47 -4.52 10.49 13.44
C HIS A 47 -3.28 9.78 13.97
N PRO A 48 -3.28 9.29 15.23
CA PRO A 48 -2.22 8.43 15.75
C PRO A 48 -2.04 7.19 14.88
N LEU A 49 -0.86 7.07 14.25
CA LEU A 49 -0.50 5.96 13.39
C LEU A 49 -0.21 4.71 14.24
N ILE A 50 -1.01 3.66 14.04
CA ILE A 50 -0.80 2.36 14.69
C ILE A 50 0.21 1.53 13.91
N ARG A 51 0.02 1.46 12.58
CA ARG A 51 0.88 0.69 11.68
C ARG A 51 0.76 1.18 10.24
N ALA A 52 1.88 1.21 9.54
CA ALA A 52 1.95 1.36 8.10
C ALA A 52 2.43 0.04 7.49
N TYR A 53 1.56 -0.63 6.77
CA TYR A 53 1.89 -1.83 6.03
C TYR A 53 2.30 -1.48 4.60
N TYR A 54 3.42 -2.01 4.17
CA TYR A 54 3.91 -1.91 2.80
C TYR A 54 3.91 -3.31 2.18
N TYR A 55 3.06 -3.53 1.20
CA TYR A 55 2.87 -4.81 0.54
C TYR A 55 3.62 -4.83 -0.78
N HIS A 56 4.57 -5.73 -0.94
CA HIS A 56 5.32 -5.86 -2.19
C HIS A 56 6.02 -7.21 -2.28
N CYS A 57 6.53 -7.53 -3.48
CA CYS A 57 7.36 -8.71 -3.72
C CYS A 57 8.83 -8.31 -3.91
N LEU A 58 9.75 -9.20 -3.50
CA LEU A 58 11.12 -9.11 -3.97
C LEU A 58 11.17 -9.42 -5.48
N PRO A 59 12.11 -8.81 -6.23
CA PRO A 59 12.35 -9.19 -7.63
C PRO A 59 12.60 -10.68 -7.77
N PHE A 60 12.25 -11.21 -8.93
CA PHE A 60 12.55 -12.60 -9.23
C PHE A 60 14.07 -12.84 -9.25
N GLN A 61 14.46 -14.00 -8.75
CA GLN A 61 15.83 -14.48 -8.84
C GLN A 61 15.79 -15.90 -9.38
N SER A 62 16.48 -16.13 -10.49
CA SER A 62 16.58 -17.45 -11.12
C SER A 62 17.42 -18.41 -10.28
N SER A 63 17.38 -19.73 -10.60
CA SER A 63 18.23 -20.72 -9.94
C SER A 63 19.73 -20.52 -10.18
N LYS A 64 20.08 -19.83 -11.30
CA LYS A 64 21.45 -19.40 -11.64
C LYS A 64 21.42 -17.91 -11.95
N PRO A 65 21.36 -17.06 -10.91
CA PRO A 65 21.09 -15.65 -11.08
C PRO A 65 22.26 -14.92 -11.72
N THR A 66 21.94 -14.01 -12.64
CA THR A 66 22.90 -13.06 -13.20
C THR A 66 23.37 -12.06 -12.13
N GLU A 67 24.45 -11.35 -12.36
CA GLU A 67 24.92 -10.29 -11.43
C GLU A 67 23.89 -9.17 -11.30
N GLU A 68 23.15 -8.89 -12.37
CA GLU A 68 22.05 -7.91 -12.34
C GLU A 68 20.90 -8.38 -11.44
N GLU A 69 20.43 -9.63 -11.58
CA GLU A 69 19.41 -10.21 -10.72
C GLU A 69 19.82 -10.19 -9.24
N LYS A 70 21.08 -10.57 -8.94
CA LYS A 70 21.63 -10.51 -7.57
C LYS A 70 21.61 -9.09 -7.01
N SER A 71 22.04 -8.13 -7.83
CA SER A 71 22.09 -6.72 -7.45
C SER A 71 20.69 -6.17 -7.16
N GLN A 72 19.73 -6.40 -8.06
CA GLN A 72 18.34 -5.97 -7.91
C GLN A 72 17.71 -6.58 -6.66
N PHE A 73 17.87 -7.87 -6.45
CA PHE A 73 17.35 -8.59 -5.30
C PHE A 73 17.95 -8.06 -3.98
N SER A 74 19.28 -7.90 -3.94
CA SER A 74 19.98 -7.37 -2.77
C SER A 74 19.53 -5.93 -2.44
N ASN A 75 19.33 -5.09 -3.46
CA ASN A 75 18.89 -3.72 -3.27
C ASN A 75 17.44 -3.67 -2.72
N ALA A 76 16.56 -4.51 -3.24
CA ALA A 76 15.19 -4.64 -2.73
C ALA A 76 15.16 -5.13 -1.28
N GLN A 77 15.99 -6.13 -0.93
CA GLN A 77 16.11 -6.58 0.46
C GLN A 77 16.63 -5.49 1.40
N LYS A 78 17.62 -4.69 0.96
CA LYS A 78 18.12 -3.55 1.74
C LYS A 78 17.02 -2.50 1.92
N PHE A 79 16.23 -2.25 0.90
CA PHE A 79 15.10 -1.33 0.95
C PHE A 79 14.03 -1.81 1.93
N PHE A 80 13.59 -3.07 1.84
CA PHE A 80 12.59 -3.63 2.77
C PHE A 80 13.08 -3.62 4.22
N ARG A 81 14.36 -3.94 4.45
CA ARG A 81 14.97 -3.81 5.80
C ARG A 81 14.96 -2.37 6.29
N LYS A 82 15.19 -1.40 5.39
CA LYS A 82 15.16 0.02 5.75
C LYS A 82 13.74 0.46 6.10
N LEU A 83 12.72 0.05 5.34
CA LEU A 83 11.32 0.32 5.66
C LEU A 83 10.92 -0.27 7.02
N ASN A 84 11.28 -1.54 7.29
CA ASN A 84 10.98 -2.18 8.57
C ASN A 84 11.67 -1.53 9.80
N ARG A 85 12.62 -0.61 9.58
CA ARG A 85 13.28 0.18 10.65
C ARG A 85 12.62 1.53 10.89
N LEU A 86 11.70 1.94 10.03
CA LEU A 86 10.90 3.15 10.26
C LEU A 86 9.86 2.87 11.33
N ASP A 87 9.57 3.87 12.14
CA ASP A 87 8.56 3.76 13.19
C ASP A 87 7.19 3.39 12.62
N CYS A 88 6.55 2.41 13.22
CA CYS A 88 5.26 1.87 12.82
C CYS A 88 5.21 1.19 11.44
N PHE A 89 6.29 1.09 10.68
CA PHE A 89 6.29 0.41 9.39
C PHE A 89 6.48 -1.10 9.52
N THR A 90 5.82 -1.84 8.65
CA THR A 90 5.94 -3.29 8.51
C THR A 90 5.83 -3.66 7.04
N VAL A 91 6.84 -4.30 6.49
CA VAL A 91 6.79 -4.85 5.14
C VAL A 91 6.09 -6.21 5.16
N ARG A 92 5.11 -6.39 4.31
CA ARG A 92 4.43 -7.66 4.00
C ARG A 92 4.94 -8.18 2.67
N GLU A 93 5.84 -9.12 2.76
CA GLU A 93 6.54 -9.65 1.60
C GLU A 93 5.72 -10.77 0.93
N GLY A 94 5.26 -10.48 -0.28
CA GLY A 94 4.63 -11.45 -1.17
C GLY A 94 5.68 -12.32 -1.86
N LYS A 95 5.25 -13.12 -2.83
CA LYS A 95 6.10 -14.00 -3.61
C LYS A 95 5.89 -13.75 -5.10
N LEU A 96 6.97 -13.52 -5.83
CA LEU A 96 6.94 -13.42 -7.29
C LEU A 96 7.06 -14.83 -7.89
N ALA A 97 6.09 -15.21 -8.71
CA ALA A 97 6.07 -16.50 -9.41
C ALA A 97 6.30 -16.28 -10.90
N PHE A 98 7.24 -16.99 -11.47
CA PHE A 98 7.43 -17.04 -12.92
C PHE A 98 6.27 -17.83 -13.57
N ARG A 99 5.65 -17.28 -14.61
CA ARG A 99 4.50 -17.84 -15.33
C ARG A 99 4.81 -18.30 -16.76
N GLY A 100 5.93 -17.88 -17.28
CA GLY A 100 6.31 -18.18 -18.67
C GLY A 100 6.99 -17.01 -19.35
N ILE A 101 6.99 -17.06 -20.66
CA ILE A 101 7.57 -16.05 -21.54
C ILE A 101 6.45 -15.61 -22.48
N ASP A 102 6.30 -14.32 -22.73
CA ASP A 102 5.33 -13.79 -23.71
C ASP A 102 5.82 -13.99 -25.17
N ASP A 103 4.97 -13.64 -26.13
CA ASP A 103 5.26 -13.77 -27.55
C ASP A 103 6.43 -12.88 -28.02
N GLU A 104 6.83 -11.89 -27.21
CA GLU A 104 7.96 -11.00 -27.45
C GLU A 104 9.25 -11.47 -26.73
N GLY A 105 9.21 -12.64 -26.09
CA GLY A 105 10.35 -13.23 -25.38
C GLY A 105 10.60 -12.66 -23.98
N ARG A 106 9.65 -11.90 -23.41
CA ARG A 106 9.77 -11.32 -22.07
C ARG A 106 9.20 -12.26 -21.01
N ALA A 107 9.88 -12.37 -19.89
CA ALA A 107 9.44 -13.17 -18.77
C ALA A 107 8.17 -12.57 -18.11
N ILE A 108 7.13 -13.39 -17.98
CA ILE A 108 5.89 -13.04 -17.29
C ILE A 108 6.02 -13.44 -15.84
N TYR A 109 5.77 -12.50 -14.94
CA TYR A 109 5.74 -12.72 -13.50
C TYR A 109 4.38 -12.37 -12.92
N GLU A 110 3.95 -13.13 -11.93
CA GLU A 110 2.74 -12.87 -11.16
C GLU A 110 3.10 -12.65 -9.69
N GLN A 111 2.60 -11.57 -9.12
CA GLN A 111 2.69 -11.35 -7.68
C GLN A 111 1.66 -12.23 -6.96
N LYS A 112 2.10 -12.97 -5.95
CA LYS A 112 1.23 -13.81 -5.13
C LYS A 112 1.27 -13.35 -3.68
N ARG A 113 0.15 -13.46 -3.00
CA ARG A 113 -0.06 -13.19 -1.58
C ARG A 113 -0.14 -11.71 -1.21
N VAL A 114 0.30 -10.78 -2.05
CA VAL A 114 0.28 -9.33 -1.74
C VAL A 114 -1.15 -8.91 -1.43
N ASP A 115 -2.07 -9.15 -2.37
CA ASP A 115 -3.47 -8.76 -2.29
C ASP A 115 -4.18 -9.46 -1.13
N VAL A 116 -3.90 -10.76 -0.95
CA VAL A 116 -4.44 -11.54 0.16
C VAL A 116 -3.98 -10.98 1.51
N TYR A 117 -2.71 -10.59 1.64
CA TYR A 117 -2.22 -9.96 2.88
C TYR A 117 -2.90 -8.62 3.15
N LEU A 118 -3.00 -7.74 2.14
CA LEU A 118 -3.64 -6.45 2.31
C LEU A 118 -5.10 -6.61 2.74
N ALA A 119 -5.88 -7.41 2.01
CA ALA A 119 -7.28 -7.67 2.34
C ALA A 119 -7.43 -8.28 3.73
N THR A 120 -6.62 -9.27 4.08
CA THR A 120 -6.66 -9.94 5.39
C THR A 120 -6.29 -8.99 6.52
N ASP A 121 -5.23 -8.20 6.38
CA ASP A 121 -4.79 -7.24 7.39
C ASP A 121 -5.87 -6.15 7.60
N LEU A 122 -6.49 -5.63 6.53
CA LEU A 122 -7.58 -4.64 6.62
C LEU A 122 -8.78 -5.21 7.39
N VAL A 123 -9.26 -6.39 7.02
CA VAL A 123 -10.39 -7.06 7.69
C VAL A 123 -10.04 -7.36 9.15
N MET A 124 -8.85 -7.90 9.42
CA MET A 124 -8.41 -8.23 10.77
C MET A 124 -8.37 -6.99 11.69
N HIS A 125 -7.80 -5.89 11.21
CA HIS A 125 -7.71 -4.65 12.01
C HIS A 125 -9.09 -4.05 12.27
N SER A 126 -9.99 -4.15 11.31
CA SER A 126 -11.36 -3.64 11.41
C SER A 126 -12.20 -4.47 12.39
N THR A 127 -12.27 -5.78 12.19
CA THR A 127 -13.09 -6.69 13.01
C THR A 127 -12.59 -6.79 14.46
N LYS A 128 -11.29 -6.68 14.69
CA LYS A 128 -10.71 -6.61 16.04
C LYS A 128 -10.78 -5.20 16.66
N ARG A 129 -11.36 -4.23 15.95
CA ARG A 129 -11.50 -2.84 16.41
C ARG A 129 -10.18 -2.21 16.83
N LEU A 130 -9.09 -2.57 16.14
CA LEU A 130 -7.75 -2.03 16.41
C LEU A 130 -7.60 -0.62 15.86
N ILE A 131 -8.35 -0.29 14.80
CA ILE A 131 -8.34 0.99 14.10
C ILE A 131 -9.74 1.58 14.01
N THR A 132 -9.80 2.89 13.81
CA THR A 132 -11.03 3.64 13.51
C THR A 132 -10.96 4.23 12.10
N HIS A 133 -9.76 4.31 11.52
CA HIS A 133 -9.48 4.83 10.20
C HIS A 133 -8.51 3.90 9.47
N ALA A 134 -8.72 3.73 8.18
CA ALA A 134 -7.78 3.06 7.30
C ALA A 134 -7.47 3.97 6.11
N ALA A 135 -6.19 4.18 5.79
CA ALA A 135 -5.77 4.84 4.58
C ALA A 135 -5.21 3.80 3.61
N LEU A 136 -5.85 3.68 2.47
CA LEU A 136 -5.48 2.76 1.40
C LEU A 136 -4.73 3.53 0.33
N LEU A 137 -3.64 2.97 -0.19
CA LEU A 137 -2.94 3.44 -1.37
C LEU A 137 -2.88 2.28 -2.36
N THR A 138 -3.88 2.19 -3.21
CA THR A 138 -4.07 1.14 -4.21
C THR A 138 -5.01 1.62 -5.32
N GLY A 139 -5.00 0.95 -6.47
CA GLY A 139 -5.96 1.15 -7.55
C GLY A 139 -6.79 -0.09 -7.86
N ASP A 140 -6.59 -1.16 -7.10
CA ASP A 140 -7.18 -2.46 -7.40
C ASP A 140 -8.55 -2.62 -6.77
N SER A 141 -9.54 -2.97 -7.59
CA SER A 141 -10.93 -3.25 -7.18
C SER A 141 -11.11 -4.59 -6.46
N ASP A 142 -10.12 -5.49 -6.52
CA ASP A 142 -10.19 -6.78 -5.81
C ASP A 142 -10.25 -6.60 -4.29
N PHE A 143 -9.94 -5.39 -3.78
CA PHE A 143 -10.07 -5.05 -2.37
C PHE A 143 -11.48 -4.63 -1.95
N LEU A 144 -12.44 -4.46 -2.87
CA LEU A 144 -13.81 -4.04 -2.56
C LEU A 144 -14.47 -4.86 -1.43
N PRO A 145 -14.39 -6.21 -1.42
CA PRO A 145 -14.99 -6.99 -0.33
C PRO A 145 -14.36 -6.70 1.05
N ALA A 146 -13.06 -6.45 1.09
CA ALA A 146 -12.37 -6.11 2.34
C ALA A 146 -12.72 -4.69 2.83
N VAL A 147 -12.90 -3.76 1.90
CA VAL A 147 -13.35 -2.38 2.17
C VAL A 147 -14.78 -2.39 2.71
N GLU A 148 -15.68 -3.16 2.10
CA GLU A 148 -17.08 -3.30 2.55
C GLU A 148 -17.13 -3.84 3.99
N ILE A 149 -16.38 -4.89 4.31
CA ILE A 149 -16.31 -5.43 5.67
C ILE A 149 -15.77 -4.37 6.64
N ALA A 150 -14.68 -3.69 6.29
CA ALA A 150 -14.10 -2.67 7.16
C ALA A 150 -15.08 -1.53 7.46
N LYS A 151 -15.83 -1.06 6.45
CA LYS A 151 -16.87 -0.04 6.62
C LYS A 151 -18.03 -0.54 7.50
N SER A 152 -18.47 -1.79 7.32
CA SER A 152 -19.54 -2.39 8.17
C SER A 152 -19.13 -2.47 9.64
N GLU A 153 -17.83 -2.58 9.92
CA GLU A 153 -17.27 -2.53 11.29
C GLU A 153 -17.05 -1.08 11.80
N GLY A 154 -17.46 -0.08 11.01
CA GLY A 154 -17.39 1.33 11.40
C GLY A 154 -16.03 1.99 11.21
N VAL A 155 -15.16 1.42 10.39
CA VAL A 155 -13.88 2.01 10.02
C VAL A 155 -14.06 3.01 8.88
N HIS A 156 -13.55 4.23 9.05
CA HIS A 156 -13.54 5.25 8.00
C HIS A 156 -12.41 4.96 7.00
N ILE A 157 -12.74 4.84 5.73
CA ILE A 157 -11.79 4.49 4.66
C ILE A 157 -11.43 5.71 3.83
N THR A 158 -10.14 6.04 3.77
CA THR A 158 -9.59 7.06 2.87
C THR A 158 -8.74 6.40 1.79
N LEU A 159 -9.05 6.63 0.52
CA LEU A 159 -8.29 6.15 -0.63
C LEU A 159 -7.34 7.24 -1.14
N PHE A 160 -6.05 6.94 -1.19
CA PHE A 160 -5.04 7.71 -1.91
C PHE A 160 -4.84 7.10 -3.29
N TYR A 161 -5.03 7.90 -4.32
CA TYR A 161 -5.01 7.43 -5.71
C TYR A 161 -4.42 8.47 -6.66
N SER A 162 -4.08 8.06 -7.88
CA SER A 162 -3.61 8.94 -8.94
C SER A 162 -4.55 8.88 -10.14
N ASP A 163 -4.76 10.02 -10.78
CA ASP A 163 -5.50 10.17 -12.04
C ASP A 163 -4.62 10.00 -13.30
N LYS A 164 -3.35 9.65 -13.10
CA LYS A 164 -2.45 9.40 -14.23
C LYS A 164 -2.84 8.13 -14.98
N ASP A 165 -2.60 8.14 -16.28
CA ASP A 165 -2.87 7.02 -17.16
C ASP A 165 -2.30 5.70 -16.61
N GLY A 166 -3.16 4.66 -16.54
CA GLY A 166 -2.82 3.36 -15.96
C GLY A 166 -2.71 3.32 -14.44
N CYS A 167 -3.09 4.42 -13.72
CA CYS A 167 -3.12 4.47 -12.25
C CYS A 167 -4.51 4.82 -11.71
N LEU A 168 -5.48 5.17 -12.56
CA LEU A 168 -6.82 5.51 -12.10
C LEU A 168 -7.53 4.24 -11.60
N PRO A 169 -8.04 4.23 -10.34
CA PRO A 169 -8.86 3.12 -9.85
C PRO A 169 -10.18 3.01 -10.61
N HIS A 170 -10.80 1.83 -10.55
CA HIS A 170 -12.17 1.65 -11.01
C HIS A 170 -13.15 2.51 -10.20
N ASP A 171 -14.22 2.98 -10.86
CA ASP A 171 -15.26 3.82 -10.24
C ASP A 171 -15.87 3.15 -9.01
N GLU A 172 -16.06 1.83 -9.03
CA GLU A 172 -16.60 1.07 -7.89
C GLU A 172 -15.76 1.27 -6.61
N LEU A 173 -14.42 1.29 -6.72
CA LEU A 173 -13.56 1.53 -5.57
C LEU A 173 -13.64 2.99 -5.13
N LEU A 174 -13.68 3.92 -6.08
CA LEU A 174 -13.85 5.34 -5.80
C LEU A 174 -15.18 5.64 -5.10
N ASP A 175 -16.26 4.95 -5.47
CA ASP A 175 -17.58 5.14 -4.88
C ASP A 175 -17.74 4.46 -3.52
N MET A 176 -17.03 3.36 -3.31
CA MET A 176 -17.10 2.58 -2.06
C MET A 176 -16.47 3.30 -0.86
N VAL A 177 -15.40 4.04 -1.05
CA VAL A 177 -14.64 4.67 0.06
C VAL A 177 -15.31 5.93 0.60
N ASP A 178 -15.00 6.29 1.87
CA ASP A 178 -15.59 7.46 2.53
C ASP A 178 -14.91 8.77 2.12
N ALA A 179 -13.61 8.73 1.87
CA ALA A 179 -12.83 9.90 1.43
C ALA A 179 -11.83 9.53 0.34
N ARG A 180 -11.54 10.50 -0.54
CA ARG A 180 -10.62 10.35 -1.68
C ARG A 180 -9.55 11.42 -1.62
N LYS A 181 -8.29 11.05 -1.84
CA LYS A 181 -7.14 11.94 -1.86
C LYS A 181 -6.36 11.73 -3.15
N LEU A 182 -6.48 12.67 -4.06
CA LEU A 182 -5.72 12.65 -5.31
C LEU A 182 -4.25 12.95 -5.05
N ILE A 183 -3.38 12.02 -5.44
CA ILE A 183 -1.93 12.19 -5.41
C ILE A 183 -1.55 13.09 -6.59
N ASN A 184 -1.15 14.30 -6.29
CA ASN A 184 -0.74 15.30 -7.26
C ASN A 184 0.75 15.66 -7.12
N GLN A 185 1.27 16.51 -8.01
CA GLN A 185 2.69 16.90 -8.01
C GLN A 185 3.12 17.57 -6.69
N ASN A 186 2.24 18.35 -6.06
CA ASN A 186 2.57 19.02 -4.79
C ASN A 186 2.74 18.00 -3.67
N MET A 187 1.86 16.98 -3.62
CA MET A 187 1.96 15.89 -2.65
C MET A 187 3.24 15.08 -2.87
N ILE A 188 3.57 14.73 -4.12
CA ILE A 188 4.84 14.06 -4.45
C ILE A 188 6.04 14.91 -4.03
N ASN A 189 6.00 16.22 -4.27
CA ASN A 189 7.09 17.12 -3.87
C ASN A 189 7.25 17.20 -2.34
N SER A 190 6.16 17.13 -1.58
CA SER A 190 6.22 17.09 -0.11
C SER A 190 6.84 15.80 0.44
N TRP A 191 6.77 14.69 -0.31
CA TRP A 191 7.38 13.42 0.06
C TRP A 191 8.86 13.32 -0.36
N LYS A 192 9.38 14.19 -1.20
CA LYS A 192 10.79 14.13 -1.64
C LYS A 192 11.75 14.22 -0.45
N ARG A 193 12.88 13.50 -0.62
CA ARG A 193 14.00 13.49 0.32
C ARG A 193 14.74 14.81 0.31
#